data_95c7eed002483a2fb792c44f9833de4d
#
_entry.id   95c7eed002483a2fb792c44f9833de4d
#
_cell.length_a   1.000
_cell.length_b   1.000
_cell.length_c   1.000
_cell.angle_alpha   90.00
_cell.angle_beta   90.00
_cell.angle_gamma   90.00
#
_symmetry.space_group_name_H-M   'P 1'
#
loop_
_entity.id
_entity.type
_entity.pdbx_description
1 polymer ?
#
loop_
_entity_poly.entity_id
_entity_poly.type
_entity_poly.pdbx_seq_one_letter_code
_entity_poly.pdbx_strand_id
1 'polypeptide(L)'
;NQLAIFNLDDNHSGIHINKADFTFSWRNNFMHNPTIGGHPAFNVKDIKLFLKKLKSSDIAVTDAKIYAMPNIHQIYFFDPSANIIEVNQNIN
;
A
#
# COMPACT_ATOMS: atom_id res chain seq x y z
N ASN A 1 17.43 10.61 -1.64
CA ASN A 1 16.42 9.59 -1.67
C ASN A 1 15.66 9.52 -0.35
N GLN A 2 14.35 9.36 -0.43
CA GLN A 2 13.47 9.44 0.72
C GLN A 2 13.04 8.07 1.25
N LEU A 3 13.54 7.00 0.65
CA LEU A 3 13.13 5.64 0.98
C LEU A 3 14.33 4.77 1.32
N ALA A 4 14.28 4.07 2.45
CA ALA A 4 15.24 3.03 2.81
C ALA A 4 14.49 1.72 3.00
N ILE A 5 15.03 0.63 2.48
CA ILE A 5 14.42 -0.69 2.53
C ILE A 5 15.35 -1.66 3.25
N PHE A 6 14.82 -2.33 4.28
CA PHE A 6 15.54 -3.34 5.03
C PHE A 6 14.82 -4.67 4.86
N ASN A 7 15.45 -5.60 4.13
CA ASN A 7 14.87 -6.91 3.87
C ASN A 7 15.16 -7.86 5.05
N LEU A 8 14.12 -8.55 5.50
CA LEU A 8 14.22 -9.51 6.60
C LEU A 8 14.40 -10.94 6.11
N ASP A 9 13.97 -11.24 4.87
CA ASP A 9 14.14 -12.56 4.27
C ASP A 9 14.06 -12.45 2.73
N ASP A 10 14.13 -13.62 2.07
CA ASP A 10 14.11 -13.68 0.61
C ASP A 10 12.70 -13.56 0.00
N ASN A 11 11.66 -13.47 0.83
CA ASN A 11 10.27 -13.41 0.40
C ASN A 11 9.73 -11.99 0.37
N HIS A 12 10.61 -10.99 0.27
CA HIS A 12 10.25 -9.58 0.26
C HIS A 12 9.64 -9.08 1.57
N SER A 13 9.79 -9.85 2.65
CA SER A 13 9.44 -9.36 3.98
C SER A 13 10.50 -8.37 4.44
N GLY A 14 10.07 -7.21 4.91
CA GLY A 14 11.03 -6.21 5.31
C GLY A 14 10.38 -5.00 5.92
N ILE A 15 11.22 -4.03 6.24
CA ILE A 15 10.80 -2.75 6.77
C ILE A 15 11.22 -1.67 5.78
N HIS A 16 10.26 -0.85 5.37
CA HIS A 16 10.51 0.31 4.53
C HIS A 16 10.41 1.56 5.39
N ILE A 17 11.44 2.40 5.32
CA ILE A 17 11.45 3.69 6.03
C ILE A 17 11.49 4.78 4.98
N ASN A 18 10.49 5.63 4.98
CA ASN A 18 10.45 6.74 4.07
C ASN A 18 10.08 8.03 4.80
N LYS A 19 10.47 9.15 4.20
CA LYS A 19 10.16 10.46 4.75
C LYS A 19 8.68 10.78 4.54
N ALA A 20 8.05 11.34 5.56
CA ALA A 20 6.67 11.81 5.43
C ALA A 20 6.58 12.93 4.38
N ASP A 21 5.59 12.83 3.51
CA ASP A 21 5.32 13.81 2.48
C ASP A 21 3.84 14.19 2.55
N PHE A 22 3.55 15.32 3.17
CA PHE A 22 2.17 15.73 3.47
C PHE A 22 1.33 16.05 2.24
N THR A 23 1.95 16.26 1.09
CA THR A 23 1.22 16.51 -0.16
C THR A 23 1.20 15.31 -1.10
N PHE A 24 1.76 14.18 -0.68
CA PHE A 24 1.91 13.01 -1.54
C PHE A 24 0.57 12.53 -2.11
N SER A 25 -0.43 12.38 -1.23
CA SER A 25 -1.74 11.89 -1.65
C SER A 25 -2.41 12.86 -2.61
N TRP A 26 -2.28 14.16 -2.36
CA TRP A 26 -2.86 15.19 -3.22
C TRP A 26 -2.20 15.17 -4.60
N ARG A 27 -0.87 15.12 -4.67
CA ARG A 27 -0.15 15.12 -5.94
C ARG A 27 -0.38 13.85 -6.76
N ASN A 28 -0.68 12.74 -6.10
CA ASN A 28 -0.87 11.45 -6.76
C ASN A 28 -2.34 11.04 -6.88
N ASN A 29 -3.26 11.91 -6.49
CA ASN A 29 -4.69 11.63 -6.55
C ASN A 29 -5.08 10.41 -5.71
N PHE A 30 -4.41 10.22 -4.59
CA PHE A 30 -4.69 9.13 -3.66
C PHE A 30 -5.64 9.61 -2.56
N MET A 31 -6.55 8.74 -2.16
CA MET A 31 -7.42 8.97 -1.03
C MET A 31 -6.66 8.81 0.30
N HIS A 32 -5.61 7.98 0.30
CA HIS A 32 -4.80 7.68 1.48
C HIS A 32 -3.36 8.12 1.26
N ASN A 33 -2.70 8.61 2.32
CA ASN A 33 -1.30 8.98 2.23
C ASN A 33 -0.43 7.91 2.91
N PRO A 34 0.22 7.03 2.12
CA PRO A 34 1.01 5.94 2.70
C PRO A 34 2.34 6.40 3.30
N THR A 35 2.69 7.68 3.20
CA THR A 35 3.96 8.19 3.73
C THR A 35 3.85 8.67 5.17
N ILE A 36 2.66 8.69 5.76
CA ILE A 36 2.42 9.26 7.09
C ILE A 36 1.92 8.20 8.05
N GLY A 37 2.54 8.16 9.24
CA GLY A 37 2.07 7.35 10.35
C GLY A 37 2.45 5.88 10.33
N GLY A 38 3.08 5.44 9.26
CA GLY A 38 3.40 4.02 9.09
C GLY A 38 2.17 3.16 8.81
N HIS A 39 2.39 1.97 8.27
CA HIS A 39 1.29 1.03 8.01
C HIS A 39 1.85 -0.37 7.79
N PRO A 40 1.10 -1.42 8.17
CA PRO A 40 1.44 -2.78 7.79
C PRO A 40 1.09 -3.03 6.34
N ALA A 41 1.79 -3.98 5.72
CA ALA A 41 1.54 -4.39 4.35
C ALA A 41 1.40 -5.91 4.30
N PHE A 42 0.37 -6.39 3.61
CA PHE A 42 0.07 -7.80 3.47
C PHE A 42 0.12 -8.20 2.00
N ASN A 43 0.78 -9.30 1.72
CA ASN A 43 0.82 -9.84 0.36
C ASN A 43 -0.35 -10.81 0.16
N VAL A 44 -0.99 -10.72 -0.99
CA VAL A 44 -2.10 -11.62 -1.36
C VAL A 44 -1.83 -12.23 -2.72
N LYS A 45 -2.49 -13.35 -3.01
CA LYS A 45 -2.33 -14.05 -4.28
C LYS A 45 -3.19 -13.47 -5.39
N ASP A 46 -4.29 -12.82 -5.06
CA ASP A 46 -5.22 -12.25 -6.03
C ASP A 46 -5.73 -10.91 -5.53
N ILE A 47 -5.00 -9.86 -5.86
CA ILE A 47 -5.33 -8.51 -5.40
C ILE A 47 -6.61 -7.99 -6.05
N LYS A 48 -6.90 -8.42 -7.29
CA LYS A 48 -8.12 -7.99 -7.97
C LYS A 48 -9.37 -8.52 -7.28
N LEU A 49 -9.32 -9.76 -6.83
CA LEU A 49 -10.40 -10.34 -6.04
C LEU A 49 -10.54 -9.63 -4.69
N PHE A 50 -9.43 -9.35 -4.03
CA PHE A 50 -9.44 -8.64 -2.76
C PHE A 50 -10.02 -7.23 -2.92
N LEU A 51 -9.61 -6.53 -3.96
CA LEU A 51 -10.13 -5.19 -4.29
C LEU A 51 -11.64 -5.21 -4.52
N LYS A 52 -12.12 -6.23 -5.23
CA LYS A 52 -13.56 -6.40 -5.46
C LYS A 52 -14.32 -6.60 -4.15
N LYS A 53 -13.75 -7.38 -3.22
CA LYS A 53 -14.37 -7.60 -1.91
C LYS A 53 -14.44 -6.31 -1.08
N LEU A 54 -13.38 -5.50 -1.10
CA LEU A 54 -13.38 -4.21 -0.42
C LEU A 54 -14.47 -3.29 -0.98
N LYS A 55 -14.56 -3.21 -2.31
CA LYS A 55 -15.56 -2.36 -2.96
C LYS A 55 -16.98 -2.82 -2.67
N SER A 56 -17.22 -4.12 -2.66
CA SER A 56 -18.56 -4.67 -2.36
C SER A 56 -18.94 -4.48 -0.90
N SER A 57 -17.98 -4.21 -0.03
CA SER A 57 -18.19 -3.91 1.39
C SER A 57 -18.25 -2.40 1.67
N ASP A 58 -18.30 -1.58 0.63
CA ASP A 58 -18.33 -0.12 0.71
C ASP A 58 -17.12 0.48 1.42
N ILE A 59 -15.97 -0.17 1.28
CA ILE A 59 -14.72 0.34 1.83
C ILE A 59 -14.01 1.16 0.77
N ALA A 60 -13.70 2.42 1.10
CA ALA A 60 -12.96 3.30 0.20
C ALA A 60 -11.51 2.79 0.04
N VAL A 61 -11.05 2.72 -1.20
CA VAL A 61 -9.75 2.14 -1.54
C VAL A 61 -8.96 3.11 -2.41
N THR A 62 -7.68 3.24 -2.11
CA THR A 62 -6.72 3.83 -3.05
C THR A 62 -6.06 2.69 -3.81
N ASP A 63 -6.32 2.62 -5.11
CA ASP A 63 -5.64 1.67 -6.00
C ASP A 63 -4.45 2.38 -6.62
N ALA A 64 -3.27 2.15 -6.04
CA ALA A 64 -2.04 2.80 -6.49
C ALA A 64 -1.43 2.10 -7.70
N LYS A 65 -1.98 0.95 -8.07
CA LYS A 65 -1.45 0.16 -9.18
C LYS A 65 0.02 -0.15 -8.96
N ILE A 66 0.85 0.03 -9.96
CA ILE A 66 2.29 -0.22 -9.85
C ILE A 66 2.97 1.15 -9.84
N TYR A 67 3.40 1.61 -8.65
CA TYR A 67 3.98 2.95 -8.57
C TYR A 67 5.30 3.00 -7.80
N ALA A 68 5.40 2.31 -6.68
CA ALA A 68 6.58 2.44 -5.80
C ALA A 68 7.67 1.43 -6.14
N MET A 69 7.29 0.21 -6.51
CA MET A 69 8.22 -0.87 -6.80
C MET A 69 7.79 -1.58 -8.08
N PRO A 70 8.75 -1.96 -8.96
CA PRO A 70 8.40 -2.68 -10.18
C PRO A 70 7.64 -3.97 -9.88
N ASN A 71 6.61 -4.24 -10.66
CA ASN A 71 5.83 -5.48 -10.61
C ASN A 71 5.10 -5.73 -9.30
N ILE A 72 4.91 -4.70 -8.49
CA ILE A 72 4.13 -4.80 -7.26
C ILE A 72 2.90 -3.91 -7.39
N HIS A 73 1.73 -4.54 -7.40
CA HIS A 73 0.46 -3.82 -7.35
C HIS A 73 0.12 -3.56 -5.89
N GLN A 74 -0.13 -2.31 -5.54
CA GLN A 74 -0.39 -1.88 -4.15
C GLN A 74 -1.72 -1.17 -4.05
N ILE A 75 -2.47 -1.50 -3.00
CA ILE A 75 -3.70 -0.79 -2.65
C ILE A 75 -3.66 -0.41 -1.18
N TYR A 76 -4.41 0.63 -0.83
CA TYR A 76 -4.49 1.14 0.54
C TYR A 76 -5.93 1.36 0.94
N PHE A 77 -6.22 1.09 2.20
CA PHE A 77 -7.54 1.39 2.78
C PHE A 77 -7.38 1.60 4.28
N PHE A 78 -8.42 2.10 4.93
CA PHE A 78 -8.43 2.27 6.38
C PHE A 78 -9.10 1.09 7.06
N ASP A 79 -8.52 0.66 8.20
CA ASP A 79 -9.26 -0.20 9.12
C ASP A 79 -10.30 0.65 9.89
N PRO A 80 -11.16 0.04 10.73
CA PRO A 80 -12.18 0.82 11.45
C PRO A 80 -11.63 1.89 12.39
N SER A 81 -10.36 1.80 12.77
CA SER A 81 -9.71 2.80 13.63
C SER A 81 -8.91 3.83 12.84
N ALA A 82 -9.12 3.89 11.52
CA ALA A 82 -8.44 4.82 10.62
C ALA A 82 -6.93 4.58 10.47
N ASN A 83 -6.48 3.35 10.73
CA ASN A 83 -5.12 2.96 10.39
C ASN A 83 -5.04 2.57 8.93
N ILE A 84 -4.00 3.02 8.23
CA ILE A 84 -3.79 2.62 6.84
C ILE A 84 -3.31 1.18 6.81
N ILE A 85 -3.94 0.39 5.93
CA ILE A 85 -3.53 -0.98 5.63
C ILE A 85 -3.14 -1.02 4.17
N GLU A 86 -1.98 -1.58 3.88
CA GLU A 86 -1.56 -1.87 2.51
C GLU A 86 -1.80 -3.34 2.21
N VAL A 87 -2.32 -3.62 1.01
CA VAL A 87 -2.36 -4.97 0.45
C VAL A 87 -1.65 -4.91 -0.88
N ASN A 88 -0.81 -5.90 -1.15
CA ASN A 88 -0.03 -5.91 -2.38
C ASN A 88 0.04 -7.31 -2.98
N GLN A 89 0.41 -7.34 -4.25
CA GLN A 89 0.65 -8.57 -4.98
C GLN A 89 1.82 -8.36 -5.92
N ASN A 90 2.71 -9.34 -5.94
CA ASN A 90 3.75 -9.42 -6.97
C ASN A 90 3.10 -10.02 -8.24
N ILE A 91 3.11 -9.26 -9.33
CA ILE A 91 2.41 -9.64 -10.57
C ILE A 91 3.34 -10.16 -11.66
N ASN A 92 4.53 -10.57 -11.30
CA ASN A 92 5.44 -11.23 -12.24
C ASN A 92 4.92 -12.60 -12.64
#